data_31003a347dbdda0f47f0ba04aff04961
#
_entry.id   31003a347dbdda0f47f0ba04aff04961
#
_cell.length_a   1.000
_cell.length_b   1.000
_cell.length_c   1.000
_cell.angle_alpha   90.00
_cell.angle_beta   90.00
_cell.angle_gamma   90.00
#
_symmetry.space_group_name_H-M   'P 1'
#
loop_
_entity.id
_entity.type
_entity.pdbx_description
1 polymer ?
#
loop_
_entity_poly.entity_id
_entity_poly.type
_entity_poly.pdbx_seq_one_letter_code
_entity_poly.pdbx_strand_id
1 'polypeptide(L)'
;ISFHHALRNGDLVMQKVVAAISRKGIKDLTLSASSLSLVQDALLPYFEDGTITAIDTSGSRGRIGEFIQKNKLKKPAIFRTHGGRARAIESGELHIDVAFIAAPTCDKYGNINGVQGKSACGSLGYAMPDAEYAEQVVAVTDGLVSVPLEYVSIPQTQVDYIVEVESIGDPSGIATGSIRISKNPAELVISKYVAEVIKYAGLLKEGIIFQFGSGGIAISAAGFVQTEMQRTGIKAAAGIGGASGFLTEMLANGYIGTFFDPQDFDTKAIESLYFNSRHHEISASAYANPFLSLIHI
;
A
#
# COMPACT_ATOMS: atom_id res chain seq x y z
N ILE A 1 15.04 -1.98 -10.53
CA ILE A 1 14.88 -1.25 -9.26
C ILE A 1 13.44 -1.26 -8.81
N SER A 2 13.21 -1.27 -7.50
CA SER A 2 11.84 -1.30 -6.99
C SER A 2 11.52 -0.19 -5.98
N PHE A 3 10.21 0.08 -5.86
CA PHE A 3 9.63 1.05 -4.94
C PHE A 3 8.26 0.58 -4.45
N HIS A 4 7.86 1.04 -3.27
CA HIS A 4 6.51 0.86 -2.77
C HIS A 4 5.68 2.15 -2.88
N HIS A 5 4.36 2.05 -2.72
CA HIS A 5 3.44 3.18 -2.90
C HIS A 5 2.73 3.63 -1.62
N ALA A 6 3.30 3.35 -0.44
CA ALA A 6 2.65 3.69 0.82
C ALA A 6 2.36 5.20 0.97
N LEU A 7 3.27 6.07 0.52
CA LEU A 7 3.07 7.53 0.49
C LEU A 7 2.14 8.03 -0.64
N ARG A 8 1.77 7.17 -1.58
CA ARG A 8 0.84 7.46 -2.69
C ARG A 8 1.18 8.75 -3.45
N ASN A 9 0.27 9.75 -3.48
CA ASN A 9 0.52 11.04 -4.13
C ASN A 9 1.47 11.96 -3.34
N GLY A 10 1.85 11.59 -2.13
CA GLY A 10 2.85 12.30 -1.34
C GLY A 10 4.28 11.85 -1.59
N ASP A 11 4.52 10.77 -2.34
CA ASP A 11 5.86 10.20 -2.51
C ASP A 11 6.82 11.14 -3.24
N LEU A 12 8.02 11.31 -2.67
CA LEU A 12 9.15 12.02 -3.28
C LEU A 12 10.37 11.12 -3.51
N VAL A 13 10.41 9.92 -2.93
CA VAL A 13 11.59 9.05 -2.98
C VAL A 13 11.85 8.57 -4.40
N MET A 14 10.83 8.06 -5.09
CA MET A 14 10.97 7.54 -6.45
C MET A 14 11.55 8.60 -7.40
N GLN A 15 11.05 9.83 -7.34
CA GLN A 15 11.52 10.94 -8.17
C GLN A 15 12.98 11.30 -7.88
N LYS A 16 13.35 11.41 -6.59
CA LYS A 16 14.71 11.77 -6.17
C LYS A 16 15.71 10.70 -6.59
N VAL A 17 15.38 9.42 -6.38
CA VAL A 17 16.23 8.29 -6.74
C VAL A 17 16.42 8.20 -8.25
N VAL A 18 15.34 8.23 -9.04
CA VAL A 18 15.42 8.17 -10.51
C VAL A 18 16.22 9.36 -11.07
N ALA A 19 16.02 10.57 -10.53
CA ALA A 19 16.81 11.72 -10.91
C ALA A 19 18.32 11.53 -10.59
N ALA A 20 18.65 10.94 -9.46
CA ALA A 20 20.04 10.65 -9.08
C ALA A 20 20.66 9.62 -10.01
N ILE A 21 19.94 8.56 -10.35
CA ILE A 21 20.37 7.52 -11.29
C ILE A 21 20.59 8.10 -12.70
N SER A 22 19.67 8.90 -13.18
CA SER A 22 19.79 9.56 -14.50
C SER A 22 21.02 10.48 -14.58
N ARG A 23 21.32 11.26 -13.51
CA ARG A 23 22.53 12.08 -13.44
C ARG A 23 23.84 11.26 -13.50
N LYS A 24 23.80 9.99 -13.11
CA LYS A 24 24.93 9.04 -13.25
C LYS A 24 25.04 8.42 -14.64
N GLY A 25 24.13 8.79 -15.56
CA GLY A 25 24.13 8.25 -16.92
C GLY A 25 23.65 6.80 -17.04
N ILE A 26 23.06 6.25 -15.98
CA ILE A 26 22.52 4.87 -15.98
C ILE A 26 21.21 4.87 -16.79
N LYS A 27 21.08 3.90 -17.68
CA LYS A 27 19.96 3.76 -18.63
C LYS A 27 19.41 2.34 -18.59
N ASP A 28 18.29 2.13 -19.28
CA ASP A 28 17.66 0.83 -19.53
C ASP A 28 17.14 0.14 -18.27
N LEU A 29 16.61 0.93 -17.31
CA LEU A 29 16.04 0.41 -16.07
C LEU A 29 14.65 -0.17 -16.29
N THR A 30 14.37 -1.28 -15.59
CA THR A 30 13.02 -1.72 -15.28
C THR A 30 12.58 -1.10 -13.96
N LEU A 31 11.51 -0.30 -14.00
CA LEU A 31 10.88 0.28 -12.82
C LEU A 31 9.81 -0.68 -12.30
N SER A 32 10.06 -1.33 -11.17
CA SER A 32 9.05 -2.10 -10.46
C SER A 32 8.46 -1.28 -9.33
N ALA A 33 7.16 -1.10 -9.32
CA ALA A 33 6.46 -0.41 -8.25
C ALA A 33 5.16 -1.12 -7.91
N SER A 34 4.82 -1.19 -6.62
CA SER A 34 3.54 -1.77 -6.22
C SER A 34 2.33 -1.00 -6.77
N SER A 35 2.46 0.29 -7.09
CA SER A 35 1.53 1.10 -7.90
C SER A 35 2.17 2.44 -8.25
N LEU A 36 1.73 3.06 -9.35
CA LEU A 36 2.14 4.41 -9.77
C LEU A 36 0.95 5.37 -9.66
N SER A 37 1.10 6.39 -8.82
CA SER A 37 0.12 7.45 -8.58
C SER A 37 0.40 8.67 -9.49
N LEU A 38 -0.44 9.70 -9.41
CA LEU A 38 -0.29 10.90 -10.25
C LEU A 38 1.03 11.65 -10.01
N VAL A 39 1.56 11.63 -8.78
CA VAL A 39 2.83 12.31 -8.46
C VAL A 39 3.99 11.75 -9.26
N GLN A 40 3.95 10.49 -9.67
CA GLN A 40 4.98 9.87 -10.50
C GLN A 40 4.96 10.34 -11.96
N ASP A 41 3.98 11.14 -12.40
CA ASP A 41 4.02 11.79 -13.72
C ASP A 41 5.30 12.64 -13.94
N ALA A 42 5.94 13.06 -12.85
CA ALA A 42 7.26 13.71 -12.87
C ALA A 42 8.38 12.82 -13.45
N LEU A 43 8.15 11.50 -13.54
CA LEU A 43 9.12 10.56 -14.13
C LEU A 43 9.08 10.51 -15.65
N LEU A 44 8.09 11.11 -16.32
CA LEU A 44 7.94 11.04 -17.78
C LEU A 44 9.22 11.38 -18.57
N PRO A 45 10.01 12.42 -18.22
CA PRO A 45 11.26 12.71 -18.91
C PRO A 45 12.25 11.53 -18.91
N TYR A 46 12.24 10.70 -17.86
CA TYR A 46 13.14 9.56 -17.72
C TYR A 46 12.68 8.32 -18.51
N PHE A 47 11.42 8.26 -18.90
CA PHE A 47 10.92 7.31 -19.90
C PHE A 47 11.30 7.75 -21.32
N GLU A 48 11.18 9.06 -21.60
CA GLU A 48 11.50 9.64 -22.90
C GLU A 48 13.00 9.55 -23.22
N ASP A 49 13.86 9.81 -22.23
CA ASP A 49 15.32 9.78 -22.40
C ASP A 49 15.93 8.35 -22.32
N GLY A 50 15.12 7.35 -22.00
CA GLY A 50 15.51 5.94 -21.89
C GLY A 50 16.26 5.57 -20.62
N THR A 51 16.18 6.37 -19.58
CA THR A 51 16.59 5.99 -18.21
C THR A 51 15.71 4.83 -17.74
N ILE A 52 14.39 4.94 -17.91
CA ILE A 52 13.44 3.86 -17.65
C ILE A 52 12.90 3.36 -18.99
N THR A 53 13.02 2.06 -19.26
CA THR A 53 12.60 1.46 -20.52
C THR A 53 11.49 0.42 -20.34
N ALA A 54 11.30 -0.09 -19.12
CA ALA A 54 10.30 -1.09 -18.80
C ALA A 54 9.62 -0.77 -17.47
N ILE A 55 8.39 -1.25 -17.32
CA ILE A 55 7.60 -1.15 -16.08
C ILE A 55 7.07 -2.54 -15.73
N ASP A 56 7.16 -2.91 -14.44
CA ASP A 56 6.42 -4.01 -13.82
C ASP A 56 5.67 -3.47 -12.60
N THR A 57 4.34 -3.43 -12.63
CA THR A 57 3.54 -2.76 -11.60
C THR A 57 2.15 -3.39 -11.44
N SER A 58 1.49 -3.11 -10.31
CA SER A 58 0.08 -3.48 -10.14
C SER A 58 -0.89 -2.45 -10.73
N GLY A 59 -0.43 -1.25 -11.02
CA GLY A 59 -1.27 -0.21 -11.62
C GLY A 59 -0.52 1.06 -11.94
N SER A 60 -1.00 1.77 -12.95
CA SER A 60 -0.49 3.09 -13.33
C SER A 60 -1.64 4.03 -13.64
N ARG A 61 -1.52 5.27 -13.18
CA ARG A 61 -2.50 6.33 -13.39
C ARG A 61 -1.83 7.53 -14.05
N GLY A 62 -2.63 8.53 -14.43
CA GLY A 62 -2.14 9.79 -14.96
C GLY A 62 -1.45 9.65 -16.32
N ARG A 63 -0.49 10.54 -16.57
CA ARG A 63 0.22 10.65 -17.84
C ARG A 63 1.15 9.46 -18.15
N ILE A 64 1.66 8.78 -17.10
CA ILE A 64 2.42 7.52 -17.30
C ILE A 64 1.48 6.45 -17.85
N GLY A 65 0.26 6.31 -17.32
CA GLY A 65 -0.75 5.40 -17.85
C GLY A 65 -1.07 5.69 -19.32
N GLU A 66 -1.23 6.97 -19.69
CA GLU A 66 -1.43 7.37 -21.10
C GLU A 66 -0.21 7.09 -21.98
N PHE A 67 1.00 7.28 -21.45
CA PHE A 67 2.25 6.99 -22.15
C PHE A 67 2.34 5.52 -22.53
N ILE A 68 1.97 4.63 -21.60
CA ILE A 68 1.91 3.20 -21.80
C ILE A 68 0.83 2.84 -22.83
N GLN A 69 -0.38 3.36 -22.69
CA GLN A 69 -1.50 3.12 -23.60
C GLN A 69 -1.19 3.56 -25.04
N LYS A 70 -0.43 4.63 -25.20
CA LYS A 70 0.03 5.13 -26.51
C LYS A 70 1.22 4.34 -27.09
N ASN A 71 1.58 3.22 -26.45
CA ASN A 71 2.70 2.34 -26.84
C ASN A 71 4.04 3.08 -27.00
N LYS A 72 4.33 4.03 -26.11
CA LYS A 72 5.55 4.83 -26.14
C LYS A 72 6.68 4.24 -25.28
N LEU A 73 6.38 3.21 -24.49
CA LEU A 73 7.37 2.52 -23.67
C LEU A 73 8.26 1.66 -24.60
N LYS A 74 9.58 1.63 -24.35
CA LYS A 74 10.53 0.89 -25.19
C LYS A 74 10.39 -0.62 -25.08
N LYS A 75 10.00 -1.12 -23.90
CA LYS A 75 9.72 -2.55 -23.63
C LYS A 75 8.27 -2.69 -23.14
N PRO A 76 7.63 -3.85 -23.31
CA PRO A 76 6.27 -4.06 -22.83
C PRO A 76 6.14 -3.78 -21.34
N ALA A 77 5.05 -3.11 -20.93
CA ALA A 77 4.69 -2.98 -19.53
C ALA A 77 4.06 -4.29 -19.05
N ILE A 78 4.46 -4.74 -17.87
CA ILE A 78 3.88 -5.89 -17.18
C ILE A 78 2.96 -5.36 -16.09
N PHE A 79 1.70 -5.76 -16.13
CA PHE A 79 0.71 -5.47 -15.10
C PHE A 79 0.39 -6.75 -14.32
N ARG A 80 0.57 -6.67 -13.01
CA ARG A 80 0.30 -7.77 -12.08
C ARG A 80 -0.81 -7.39 -11.11
N THR A 81 -1.51 -8.36 -10.55
CA THR A 81 -2.28 -8.11 -9.32
C THR A 81 -1.32 -7.79 -8.17
N HIS A 82 -1.79 -7.19 -7.10
CA HIS A 82 -0.95 -6.90 -5.92
C HIS A 82 -0.27 -8.18 -5.39
N GLY A 83 -1.02 -9.26 -5.20
CA GLY A 83 -0.44 -10.55 -4.80
C GLY A 83 0.41 -11.19 -5.89
N GLY A 84 0.06 -10.99 -7.17
CA GLY A 84 0.85 -11.49 -8.31
C GLY A 84 2.24 -10.85 -8.39
N ARG A 85 2.38 -9.57 -7.98
CA ARG A 85 3.69 -8.91 -7.88
C ARG A 85 4.51 -9.50 -6.74
N ALA A 86 3.94 -9.63 -5.55
CA ALA A 86 4.61 -10.25 -4.42
C ALA A 86 5.10 -11.67 -4.76
N ARG A 87 4.21 -12.51 -5.31
CA ARG A 87 4.57 -13.86 -5.77
C ARG A 87 5.70 -13.86 -6.81
N ALA A 88 5.67 -12.93 -7.75
CA ALA A 88 6.70 -12.86 -8.80
C ALA A 88 8.07 -12.51 -8.23
N ILE A 89 8.13 -11.66 -7.21
CA ILE A 89 9.36 -11.34 -6.47
C ILE A 89 9.85 -12.59 -5.71
N GLU A 90 8.99 -13.20 -4.90
CA GLU A 90 9.30 -14.38 -4.09
C GLU A 90 9.77 -15.58 -4.93
N SER A 91 9.19 -15.77 -6.11
CA SER A 91 9.55 -16.88 -7.02
C SER A 91 10.77 -16.57 -7.89
N GLY A 92 11.33 -15.36 -7.83
CA GLY A 92 12.42 -14.91 -8.71
C GLY A 92 12.00 -14.62 -10.16
N GLU A 93 10.69 -14.69 -10.49
CA GLU A 93 10.16 -14.28 -11.80
C GLU A 93 10.38 -12.77 -12.05
N LEU A 94 10.26 -11.97 -11.00
CA LEU A 94 10.61 -10.56 -10.96
C LEU A 94 11.82 -10.38 -10.06
N HIS A 95 12.99 -10.29 -10.67
CA HIS A 95 14.24 -10.02 -9.97
C HIS A 95 14.37 -8.54 -9.61
N ILE A 96 14.77 -8.24 -8.38
CA ILE A 96 14.99 -6.88 -7.88
C ILE A 96 16.46 -6.72 -7.50
N ASP A 97 17.20 -5.95 -8.27
CA ASP A 97 18.60 -5.63 -7.96
C ASP A 97 18.70 -4.70 -6.75
N VAL A 98 17.87 -3.65 -6.73
CA VAL A 98 17.86 -2.67 -5.63
C VAL A 98 16.44 -2.28 -5.29
N ALA A 99 16.05 -2.46 -4.02
CA ALA A 99 14.81 -1.95 -3.46
C ALA A 99 15.06 -0.64 -2.70
N PHE A 100 14.33 0.42 -3.07
CA PHE A 100 14.35 1.69 -2.35
C PHE A 100 13.10 1.79 -1.50
N ILE A 101 13.26 1.73 -0.19
CA ILE A 101 12.17 1.76 0.78
C ILE A 101 12.08 3.16 1.39
N ALA A 102 10.97 3.85 1.12
CA ALA A 102 10.64 5.09 1.81
C ALA A 102 10.28 4.75 3.27
N ALA A 103 11.14 5.12 4.19
CA ALA A 103 11.05 4.78 5.60
C ALA A 103 10.79 6.05 6.44
N PRO A 104 9.55 6.32 6.87
CA PRO A 104 9.23 7.49 7.71
C PRO A 104 10.06 7.56 9.00
N THR A 105 10.39 6.40 9.56
CA THR A 105 11.32 6.30 10.68
C THR A 105 12.28 5.14 10.48
N CYS A 106 13.55 5.40 10.71
CA CYS A 106 14.64 4.41 10.66
C CYS A 106 15.54 4.60 11.88
N ASP A 107 15.95 3.51 12.54
CA ASP A 107 17.01 3.60 13.52
C ASP A 107 18.40 3.45 12.87
N LYS A 108 19.45 3.77 13.63
CA LYS A 108 20.83 3.69 13.13
C LYS A 108 21.31 2.26 12.80
N TYR A 109 20.52 1.26 13.15
CA TYR A 109 20.83 -0.15 12.85
C TYR A 109 20.17 -0.62 11.55
N GLY A 110 19.17 0.13 11.04
CA GLY A 110 18.44 -0.20 9.83
C GLY A 110 17.05 -0.78 10.06
N ASN A 111 16.55 -0.85 11.30
CA ASN A 111 15.14 -1.17 11.50
C ASN A 111 14.28 0.00 11.02
N ILE A 112 13.21 -0.28 10.32
CA ILE A 112 12.31 0.74 9.77
C ILE A 112 10.85 0.46 10.08
N ASN A 113 10.07 1.53 10.20
CA ASN A 113 8.61 1.45 10.22
C ASN A 113 7.96 2.61 9.48
N GLY A 114 6.69 2.42 9.14
CA GLY A 114 5.87 3.41 8.46
C GLY A 114 4.94 4.20 9.38
N VAL A 115 4.83 3.85 10.67
CA VAL A 115 3.79 4.38 11.57
C VAL A 115 4.23 5.61 12.36
N GLN A 116 5.53 5.87 12.44
CA GLN A 116 6.11 6.98 13.18
C GLN A 116 6.79 7.98 12.25
N GLY A 117 7.13 9.16 12.81
CA GLY A 117 7.83 10.22 12.08
C GLY A 117 6.90 11.19 11.35
N LYS A 118 7.51 12.28 10.84
CA LYS A 118 6.78 13.38 10.18
C LYS A 118 6.13 12.98 8.85
N SER A 119 6.64 11.93 8.21
CA SER A 119 6.15 11.38 6.95
C SER A 119 5.46 10.03 7.11
N ALA A 120 4.89 9.76 8.30
CA ALA A 120 4.21 8.51 8.58
C ALA A 120 3.20 8.14 7.47
N CYS A 121 3.32 6.93 6.95
CA CYS A 121 2.53 6.43 5.83
C CYS A 121 1.78 5.11 6.15
N GLY A 122 1.94 4.62 7.39
CA GLY A 122 1.31 3.40 7.86
C GLY A 122 2.05 2.13 7.43
N SER A 123 1.29 1.08 7.20
CA SER A 123 1.84 -0.23 6.85
C SER A 123 2.78 -0.19 5.64
N LEU A 124 3.92 -0.85 5.77
CA LEU A 124 4.90 -1.10 4.72
C LEU A 124 4.71 -2.48 4.07
N GLY A 125 3.55 -3.10 4.21
CA GLY A 125 3.27 -4.45 3.76
C GLY A 125 3.59 -4.71 2.29
N TYR A 126 3.45 -3.71 1.42
CA TYR A 126 3.85 -3.81 0.02
C TYR A 126 5.35 -3.67 -0.22
N ALA A 127 6.09 -3.16 0.76
CA ALA A 127 7.56 -3.05 0.69
C ALA A 127 8.25 -4.31 1.23
N MET A 128 7.58 -5.09 2.09
CA MET A 128 8.16 -6.26 2.73
C MET A 128 8.70 -7.30 1.74
N PRO A 129 7.98 -7.72 0.68
CA PRO A 129 8.54 -8.65 -0.29
C PRO A 129 9.77 -8.08 -1.02
N ASP A 130 9.77 -6.77 -1.32
CA ASP A 130 10.92 -6.11 -1.93
C ASP A 130 12.13 -6.14 -1.00
N ALA A 131 11.95 -5.86 0.29
CA ALA A 131 13.02 -5.88 1.29
C ALA A 131 13.56 -7.28 1.56
N GLU A 132 12.71 -8.32 1.46
CA GLU A 132 13.10 -9.69 1.75
C GLU A 132 13.86 -10.35 0.60
N TYR A 133 13.55 -9.99 -0.66
CA TYR A 133 14.05 -10.71 -1.84
C TYR A 133 14.89 -9.86 -2.80
N ALA A 134 15.10 -8.57 -2.55
CA ALA A 134 16.02 -7.76 -3.35
C ALA A 134 17.48 -8.12 -3.04
N GLU A 135 18.37 -7.96 -4.01
CA GLU A 135 19.82 -8.13 -3.80
C GLU A 135 20.38 -7.06 -2.85
N GLN A 136 19.85 -5.83 -2.93
CA GLN A 136 20.22 -4.72 -2.05
C GLN A 136 18.99 -3.94 -1.64
N VAL A 137 18.96 -3.51 -0.38
CA VAL A 137 17.87 -2.72 0.19
C VAL A 137 18.39 -1.40 0.74
N VAL A 138 17.84 -0.31 0.23
CA VAL A 138 18.17 1.06 0.65
C VAL A 138 16.99 1.65 1.38
N ALA A 139 17.11 1.84 2.70
CA ALA A 139 16.18 2.63 3.48
C ALA A 139 16.43 4.12 3.23
N VAL A 140 15.47 4.80 2.63
CA VAL A 140 15.50 6.26 2.45
C VAL A 140 14.59 6.88 3.49
N THR A 141 15.17 7.61 4.43
CA THR A 141 14.45 8.12 5.61
C THR A 141 14.59 9.63 5.79
N ASP A 142 13.57 10.25 6.36
CA ASP A 142 13.60 11.62 6.87
C ASP A 142 13.37 11.71 8.39
N GLY A 143 13.45 10.55 9.06
CA GLY A 143 13.28 10.36 10.49
C GLY A 143 14.30 9.38 11.08
N LEU A 144 15.61 9.66 10.90
CA LEU A 144 16.66 8.83 11.51
C LEU A 144 16.71 9.05 13.03
N VAL A 145 16.62 7.95 13.79
CA VAL A 145 16.68 7.96 15.25
C VAL A 145 17.87 7.18 15.80
N SER A 146 18.39 7.61 16.93
CA SER A 146 19.59 7.01 17.56
C SER A 146 19.29 5.79 18.44
N VAL A 147 18.04 5.59 18.82
CA VAL A 147 17.58 4.48 19.68
C VAL A 147 16.91 3.40 18.84
N PRO A 148 16.97 2.14 19.27
CA PRO A 148 16.24 1.06 18.58
C PRO A 148 14.73 1.34 18.53
N LEU A 149 14.10 0.98 17.42
CA LEU A 149 12.65 1.09 17.26
C LEU A 149 11.94 0.00 18.07
N GLU A 150 10.85 0.39 18.76
CA GLU A 150 9.97 -0.57 19.45
C GLU A 150 9.04 -1.29 18.46
N TYR A 151 8.58 -0.57 17.43
CA TYR A 151 7.76 -1.12 16.35
C TYR A 151 8.60 -1.21 15.08
N VAL A 152 8.73 -2.40 14.53
CA VAL A 152 9.57 -2.69 13.36
C VAL A 152 8.72 -3.35 12.28
N SER A 153 8.56 -2.69 11.14
CA SER A 153 7.91 -3.25 9.94
C SER A 153 8.88 -4.10 9.11
N ILE A 154 10.11 -3.61 8.91
CA ILE A 154 11.17 -4.30 8.19
C ILE A 154 12.42 -4.27 9.08
N PRO A 155 12.98 -5.44 9.44
CA PRO A 155 14.09 -5.52 10.36
C PRO A 155 15.42 -5.15 9.69
N GLN A 156 16.38 -4.70 10.50
CA GLN A 156 17.74 -4.34 10.09
C GLN A 156 18.46 -5.42 9.28
N THR A 157 18.08 -6.70 9.47
CA THR A 157 18.67 -7.83 8.75
C THR A 157 18.32 -7.86 7.26
N GLN A 158 17.37 -7.03 6.84
CA GLN A 158 16.92 -6.88 5.45
C GLN A 158 17.31 -5.51 4.86
N VAL A 159 18.10 -4.70 5.56
CA VAL A 159 18.48 -3.35 5.11
C VAL A 159 20.00 -3.24 5.00
N ASP A 160 20.51 -2.95 3.80
CA ASP A 160 21.93 -2.83 3.52
C ASP A 160 22.45 -1.41 3.69
N TYR A 161 21.63 -0.42 3.34
CA TYR A 161 22.02 0.99 3.36
C TYR A 161 20.94 1.88 3.94
N ILE A 162 21.37 2.90 4.67
CA ILE A 162 20.51 3.97 5.21
C ILE A 162 20.90 5.27 4.52
N VAL A 163 19.94 5.96 3.92
CA VAL A 163 20.11 7.26 3.30
C VAL A 163 19.16 8.25 3.97
N GLU A 164 19.72 9.17 4.74
CA GLU A 164 18.94 10.27 5.35
C GLU A 164 18.73 11.39 4.34
N VAL A 165 17.51 11.87 4.24
CA VAL A 165 17.09 12.97 3.37
C VAL A 165 16.22 13.95 4.14
N GLU A 166 16.10 15.18 3.62
CA GLU A 166 15.25 16.20 4.25
C GLU A 166 13.76 15.79 4.30
N SER A 167 13.26 15.15 3.24
CA SER A 167 11.88 14.66 3.15
C SER A 167 11.78 13.50 2.17
N ILE A 168 11.06 12.46 2.59
CA ILE A 168 10.67 11.32 1.74
C ILE A 168 9.30 11.54 1.10
N GLY A 169 8.50 12.48 1.63
CA GLY A 169 7.18 12.76 1.09
C GLY A 169 6.30 13.56 2.03
N ASP A 170 5.03 13.72 1.61
CA ASP A 170 3.99 14.40 2.37
C ASP A 170 2.89 13.39 2.75
N PRO A 171 2.67 13.10 4.06
CA PRO A 171 1.64 12.17 4.49
C PRO A 171 0.22 12.62 4.11
N SER A 172 -0.03 13.90 3.87
CA SER A 172 -1.33 14.37 3.36
C SER A 172 -1.69 13.79 1.99
N GLY A 173 -0.69 13.40 1.20
CA GLY A 173 -0.87 12.74 -0.09
C GLY A 173 -1.37 11.30 0.00
N ILE A 174 -1.34 10.67 1.18
CA ILE A 174 -1.89 9.33 1.41
C ILE A 174 -3.41 9.36 1.25
N ALA A 175 -4.06 10.34 1.85
CA ALA A 175 -5.50 10.56 1.77
C ALA A 175 -5.91 11.18 0.42
N THR A 176 -5.69 10.48 -0.68
CA THR A 176 -5.88 11.01 -2.05
C THR A 176 -7.32 11.17 -2.51
N GLY A 177 -8.26 11.22 -1.58
CA GLY A 177 -9.69 11.45 -1.88
C GLY A 177 -10.46 10.22 -2.41
N SER A 178 -9.81 9.08 -2.58
CA SER A 178 -10.46 7.83 -2.98
C SER A 178 -11.23 7.18 -1.83
N ILE A 179 -10.97 7.58 -0.57
CA ILE A 179 -11.56 6.99 0.62
C ILE A 179 -12.55 7.98 1.21
N ARG A 180 -13.68 8.11 0.54
CA ARG A 180 -14.80 8.91 1.01
C ARG A 180 -16.09 8.12 0.89
N ILE A 181 -16.91 8.17 1.92
CA ILE A 181 -18.31 7.77 1.80
C ILE A 181 -18.90 8.55 0.62
N SER A 182 -19.50 7.86 -0.33
CA SER A 182 -20.09 8.51 -1.48
C SER A 182 -21.22 9.46 -1.04
N LYS A 183 -21.27 10.61 -1.70
CA LYS A 183 -22.43 11.54 -1.60
C LYS A 183 -23.36 11.44 -2.81
N ASN A 184 -23.01 10.61 -3.79
CA ASN A 184 -23.83 10.39 -4.97
C ASN A 184 -25.01 9.47 -4.61
N PRO A 185 -26.27 9.90 -4.80
CA PRO A 185 -27.45 9.09 -4.46
C PRO A 185 -27.45 7.70 -5.16
N ALA A 186 -27.04 7.62 -6.43
CA ALA A 186 -27.00 6.37 -7.16
C ALA A 186 -25.96 5.39 -6.55
N GLU A 187 -24.79 5.89 -6.19
CA GLU A 187 -23.74 5.08 -5.53
C GLU A 187 -24.17 4.62 -4.14
N LEU A 188 -24.92 5.44 -3.39
CA LEU A 188 -25.46 5.05 -2.09
C LEU A 188 -26.54 3.95 -2.24
N VAL A 189 -27.38 4.02 -3.27
CA VAL A 189 -28.34 2.96 -3.58
C VAL A 189 -27.60 1.65 -3.93
N ILE A 190 -26.57 1.71 -4.77
CA ILE A 190 -25.73 0.54 -5.09
C ILE A 190 -25.13 -0.03 -3.80
N SER A 191 -24.53 0.81 -2.95
CA SER A 191 -23.91 0.41 -1.68
C SER A 191 -24.90 -0.30 -0.75
N LYS A 192 -26.14 0.21 -0.67
CA LYS A 192 -27.22 -0.42 0.08
C LYS A 192 -27.56 -1.80 -0.48
N TYR A 193 -27.71 -1.94 -1.79
CA TYR A 193 -27.98 -3.24 -2.41
C TYR A 193 -26.83 -4.23 -2.20
N VAL A 194 -25.59 -3.79 -2.22
CA VAL A 194 -24.43 -4.67 -1.89
C VAL A 194 -24.59 -5.23 -0.46
N ALA A 195 -24.92 -4.40 0.52
CA ALA A 195 -25.15 -4.87 1.89
C ALA A 195 -26.34 -5.83 1.99
N GLU A 196 -27.45 -5.55 1.27
CA GLU A 196 -28.61 -6.44 1.21
C GLU A 196 -28.24 -7.80 0.58
N VAL A 197 -27.45 -7.81 -0.50
CA VAL A 197 -26.98 -9.06 -1.13
C VAL A 197 -26.15 -9.88 -0.13
N ILE A 198 -25.19 -9.25 0.58
CA ILE A 198 -24.38 -9.93 1.61
C ILE A 198 -25.29 -10.56 2.68
N LYS A 199 -26.30 -9.83 3.13
CA LYS A 199 -27.26 -10.28 4.12
C LYS A 199 -28.11 -11.44 3.61
N TYR A 200 -28.79 -11.30 2.47
CA TYR A 200 -29.70 -12.30 1.94
C TYR A 200 -29.00 -13.54 1.39
N ALA A 201 -27.74 -13.43 1.00
CA ALA A 201 -26.89 -14.57 0.69
C ALA A 201 -26.45 -15.37 1.93
N GLY A 202 -26.84 -14.93 3.15
CA GLY A 202 -26.44 -15.58 4.40
C GLY A 202 -24.97 -15.44 4.74
N LEU A 203 -24.27 -14.49 4.09
CA LEU A 203 -22.84 -14.24 4.32
C LEU A 203 -22.62 -13.41 5.58
N LEU A 204 -23.55 -12.52 5.94
CA LEU A 204 -23.46 -11.74 7.17
C LEU A 204 -23.86 -12.61 8.39
N LYS A 205 -22.88 -13.25 8.98
CA LYS A 205 -23.03 -14.15 10.13
C LYS A 205 -21.94 -13.91 11.15
N GLU A 206 -22.12 -14.38 12.38
CA GLU A 206 -21.11 -14.28 13.43
C GLU A 206 -19.79 -14.89 12.98
N GLY A 207 -18.70 -14.17 13.25
CA GLY A 207 -17.36 -14.57 12.85
C GLY A 207 -17.02 -14.39 11.37
N ILE A 208 -17.84 -13.66 10.59
CA ILE A 208 -17.49 -13.31 9.19
C ILE A 208 -16.11 -12.69 9.12
N ILE A 209 -15.38 -12.99 8.04
CA ILE A 209 -14.16 -12.28 7.64
C ILE A 209 -14.49 -11.53 6.36
N PHE A 210 -14.08 -10.26 6.27
CA PHE A 210 -14.39 -9.44 5.10
C PHE A 210 -13.25 -8.51 4.71
N GLN A 211 -13.34 -8.05 3.47
CA GLN A 211 -12.55 -6.96 2.90
C GLN A 211 -13.47 -5.97 2.22
N PHE A 212 -13.17 -4.68 2.38
CA PHE A 212 -13.78 -3.61 1.60
C PHE A 212 -12.72 -2.87 0.79
N GLY A 213 -13.06 -2.57 -0.47
CA GLY A 213 -12.20 -1.77 -1.32
C GLY A 213 -12.14 -0.31 -0.87
N SER A 214 -11.16 0.44 -1.37
CA SER A 214 -10.93 1.86 -1.04
C SER A 214 -11.90 2.83 -1.76
N GLY A 215 -12.78 2.36 -2.63
CA GLY A 215 -13.71 3.20 -3.39
C GLY A 215 -14.92 3.66 -2.57
N GLY A 216 -15.53 4.80 -2.96
CA GLY A 216 -16.65 5.39 -2.25
C GLY A 216 -17.84 4.45 -2.08
N ILE A 217 -18.18 3.65 -3.09
CA ILE A 217 -19.24 2.64 -3.03
C ILE A 217 -18.91 1.57 -1.97
N ALA A 218 -17.66 1.07 -1.97
CA ALA A 218 -17.24 0.01 -1.05
C ALA A 218 -17.26 0.48 0.40
N ILE A 219 -16.77 1.68 0.69
CA ILE A 219 -16.81 2.26 2.05
C ILE A 219 -18.25 2.55 2.48
N SER A 220 -19.10 3.02 1.56
CA SER A 220 -20.51 3.23 1.87
C SER A 220 -21.23 1.89 2.13
N ALA A 221 -20.91 0.83 1.39
CA ALA A 221 -21.42 -0.51 1.64
C ALA A 221 -20.99 -1.04 3.02
N ALA A 222 -19.73 -0.80 3.42
CA ALA A 222 -19.25 -1.12 4.77
C ALA A 222 -20.10 -0.43 5.85
N GLY A 223 -20.52 0.82 5.63
CA GLY A 223 -21.42 1.55 6.53
C GLY A 223 -22.80 0.90 6.66
N PHE A 224 -23.39 0.44 5.56
CA PHE A 224 -24.67 -0.30 5.62
C PHE A 224 -24.50 -1.68 6.29
N VAL A 225 -23.39 -2.38 6.04
CA VAL A 225 -23.07 -3.64 6.73
C VAL A 225 -22.88 -3.40 8.23
N GLN A 226 -22.16 -2.34 8.63
CA GLN A 226 -22.02 -1.97 10.04
C GLN A 226 -23.39 -1.71 10.71
N THR A 227 -24.30 -0.99 10.03
CA THR A 227 -25.65 -0.74 10.55
C THR A 227 -26.39 -2.06 10.80
N GLU A 228 -26.27 -3.02 9.89
CA GLU A 228 -26.91 -4.32 10.07
C GLU A 228 -26.23 -5.14 11.18
N MET A 229 -24.90 -5.08 11.31
CA MET A 229 -24.18 -5.68 12.43
C MET A 229 -24.61 -5.11 13.77
N GLN A 230 -24.83 -3.79 13.85
CA GLN A 230 -25.37 -3.13 15.05
C GLN A 230 -26.77 -3.65 15.39
N ARG A 231 -27.64 -3.79 14.39
CA ARG A 231 -29.02 -4.24 14.57
C ARG A 231 -29.12 -5.71 15.02
N THR A 232 -28.20 -6.55 14.54
CA THR A 232 -28.23 -8.02 14.78
C THR A 232 -27.31 -8.49 15.89
N GLY A 233 -26.38 -7.63 16.35
CA GLY A 233 -25.34 -8.01 17.31
C GLY A 233 -24.19 -8.83 16.71
N ILE A 234 -24.21 -9.09 15.39
CA ILE A 234 -23.16 -9.87 14.70
C ILE A 234 -21.83 -9.11 14.76
N LYS A 235 -20.76 -9.86 15.02
CA LYS A 235 -19.38 -9.38 14.99
C LYS A 235 -18.57 -10.12 13.95
N ALA A 236 -17.69 -9.42 13.26
CA ALA A 236 -16.69 -10.02 12.39
C ALA A 236 -15.50 -10.55 13.20
N ALA A 237 -15.00 -11.74 12.84
CA ALA A 237 -13.76 -12.23 13.41
C ALA A 237 -12.57 -11.38 12.96
N ALA A 238 -12.51 -11.04 11.67
CA ALA A 238 -11.43 -10.23 11.13
C ALA A 238 -11.87 -9.33 9.96
N GLY A 239 -11.15 -8.22 9.79
CA GLY A 239 -11.04 -7.46 8.55
C GLY A 239 -9.65 -7.69 7.94
N ILE A 240 -9.57 -7.75 6.61
CA ILE A 240 -8.31 -7.95 5.88
C ILE A 240 -8.23 -6.96 4.73
N GLY A 241 -7.04 -6.43 4.46
CA GLY A 241 -6.80 -5.52 3.35
C GLY A 241 -6.52 -4.12 3.81
N GLY A 242 -6.50 -3.16 2.88
CA GLY A 242 -6.14 -1.78 3.22
C GLY A 242 -7.08 -1.15 4.25
N ALA A 243 -6.52 -0.54 5.27
CA ALA A 243 -7.25 0.07 6.37
C ALA A 243 -7.64 1.52 6.08
N SER A 244 -8.83 1.90 6.50
CA SER A 244 -9.28 3.29 6.55
C SER A 244 -9.75 3.63 7.95
N GLY A 245 -9.79 4.91 8.28
CA GLY A 245 -10.28 5.38 9.58
C GLY A 245 -11.69 4.88 9.90
N PHE A 246 -12.54 4.66 8.89
CA PHE A 246 -13.84 4.05 9.08
C PHE A 246 -13.76 2.59 9.57
N LEU A 247 -12.92 1.79 8.92
CA LEU A 247 -12.75 0.37 9.28
C LEU A 247 -12.04 0.21 10.64
N THR A 248 -11.08 1.08 10.93
CA THR A 248 -10.40 1.08 12.24
C THR A 248 -11.30 1.57 13.36
N GLU A 249 -12.28 2.42 13.08
CA GLU A 249 -13.33 2.77 14.04
C GLU A 249 -14.25 1.56 14.31
N MET A 250 -14.61 0.78 13.30
CA MET A 250 -15.33 -0.50 13.51
C MET A 250 -14.53 -1.46 14.39
N LEU A 251 -13.19 -1.53 14.20
CA LEU A 251 -12.30 -2.31 15.06
C LEU A 251 -12.30 -1.80 16.51
N ALA A 252 -12.15 -0.48 16.70
CA ALA A 252 -12.14 0.14 18.02
C ALA A 252 -13.45 -0.11 18.78
N ASN A 253 -14.59 -0.04 18.09
CA ASN A 253 -15.93 -0.26 18.63
C ASN A 253 -16.31 -1.75 18.77
N GLY A 254 -15.41 -2.68 18.43
CA GLY A 254 -15.60 -4.11 18.61
C GLY A 254 -16.57 -4.80 17.63
N TYR A 255 -16.87 -4.16 16.48
CA TYR A 255 -17.57 -4.81 15.35
C TYR A 255 -16.64 -5.76 14.58
N ILE A 256 -15.33 -5.48 14.61
CA ILE A 256 -14.27 -6.31 14.05
C ILE A 256 -13.38 -6.78 15.21
N GLY A 257 -13.08 -8.06 15.28
CA GLY A 257 -12.24 -8.66 16.32
C GLY A 257 -10.78 -8.29 16.14
N THR A 258 -10.23 -8.42 14.93
CA THR A 258 -8.87 -8.09 14.55
C THR A 258 -8.82 -7.55 13.13
N PHE A 259 -7.78 -6.79 12.77
CA PHE A 259 -7.59 -6.27 11.43
C PHE A 259 -6.17 -6.55 10.94
N PHE A 260 -6.05 -7.04 9.70
CA PHE A 260 -4.78 -7.33 9.04
C PHE A 260 -4.60 -6.41 7.83
N ASP A 261 -3.58 -5.57 7.87
CA ASP A 261 -3.41 -4.43 6.97
C ASP A 261 -2.07 -4.46 6.22
N PRO A 262 -2.08 -4.54 4.88
CA PRO A 262 -0.89 -4.32 4.05
C PRO A 262 -0.69 -2.85 3.67
N GLN A 263 -1.65 -1.94 3.93
CA GLN A 263 -1.59 -0.54 3.55
C GLN A 263 -2.65 0.33 4.24
N ASP A 264 -2.23 1.36 4.92
CA ASP A 264 -3.12 2.40 5.44
C ASP A 264 -3.52 3.43 4.37
N PHE A 265 -4.74 3.95 4.50
CA PHE A 265 -5.30 4.91 3.56
C PHE A 265 -5.51 6.31 4.12
N ASP A 266 -5.39 6.49 5.42
CA ASP A 266 -5.52 7.78 6.10
C ASP A 266 -4.81 7.76 7.46
N THR A 267 -4.66 8.94 8.06
CA THR A 267 -3.94 9.13 9.33
C THR A 267 -4.58 8.39 10.51
N LYS A 268 -5.92 8.23 10.53
CA LYS A 268 -6.60 7.47 11.59
C LYS A 268 -6.26 5.98 11.52
N ALA A 269 -6.10 5.44 10.31
CA ALA A 269 -5.67 4.07 10.14
C ALA A 269 -4.22 3.88 10.64
N ILE A 270 -3.32 4.82 10.31
CA ILE A 270 -1.94 4.82 10.80
C ILE A 270 -1.89 4.86 12.34
N GLU A 271 -2.67 5.76 12.96
CA GLU A 271 -2.77 5.83 14.43
C GLU A 271 -3.29 4.52 15.02
N SER A 272 -4.32 3.92 14.40
CA SER A 272 -4.85 2.62 14.82
C SER A 272 -3.81 1.53 14.73
N LEU A 273 -3.04 1.47 13.64
CA LEU A 273 -1.99 0.47 13.47
C LEU A 273 -0.91 0.59 14.55
N TYR A 274 -0.58 1.80 14.96
CA TYR A 274 0.43 2.03 15.98
C TYR A 274 -0.07 1.76 17.41
N PHE A 275 -1.32 2.12 17.73
CA PHE A 275 -1.81 2.09 19.12
C PHE A 275 -2.77 0.94 19.45
N ASN A 276 -3.39 0.30 18.45
CA ASN A 276 -4.38 -0.75 18.67
C ASN A 276 -3.77 -2.15 18.47
N SER A 277 -3.57 -2.87 19.55
CA SER A 277 -2.99 -4.23 19.53
C SER A 277 -3.79 -5.27 18.74
N ARG A 278 -4.99 -4.94 18.27
CA ARG A 278 -5.81 -5.79 17.39
C ARG A 278 -5.68 -5.42 15.91
N HIS A 279 -4.89 -4.37 15.59
CA HIS A 279 -4.57 -3.96 14.23
C HIS A 279 -3.14 -4.41 13.93
N HIS A 280 -2.97 -5.24 12.90
CA HIS A 280 -1.71 -5.90 12.59
C HIS A 280 -1.28 -5.57 11.17
N GLU A 281 -0.04 -5.15 11.03
CA GLU A 281 0.62 -5.04 9.74
C GLU A 281 0.93 -6.44 9.18
N ILE A 282 0.66 -6.64 7.88
CA ILE A 282 1.02 -7.87 7.17
C ILE A 282 1.66 -7.58 5.82
N SER A 283 2.51 -8.50 5.36
CA SER A 283 3.09 -8.39 4.02
C SER A 283 2.04 -8.56 2.92
N ALA A 284 2.32 -8.01 1.72
CA ALA A 284 1.50 -8.24 0.55
C ALA A 284 1.39 -9.72 0.17
N SER A 285 2.41 -10.51 0.48
CA SER A 285 2.42 -11.97 0.31
C SER A 285 1.43 -12.65 1.25
N ALA A 286 1.45 -12.28 2.54
CA ALA A 286 0.50 -12.80 3.52
C ALA A 286 -0.94 -12.39 3.18
N TYR A 287 -1.15 -11.13 2.77
CA TYR A 287 -2.45 -10.63 2.33
C TYR A 287 -3.01 -11.40 1.13
N ALA A 288 -2.18 -11.69 0.14
CA ALA A 288 -2.57 -12.41 -1.07
C ALA A 288 -2.44 -13.93 -0.96
N ASN A 289 -2.19 -14.45 0.23
CA ASN A 289 -2.08 -15.88 0.49
C ASN A 289 -3.45 -16.57 0.24
N PRO A 290 -3.50 -17.72 -0.47
CA PRO A 290 -4.74 -18.42 -0.77
C PRO A 290 -5.53 -18.86 0.48
N PHE A 291 -4.89 -18.96 1.64
CA PHE A 291 -5.56 -19.26 2.90
C PHE A 291 -6.17 -18.04 3.61
N LEU A 292 -5.72 -16.83 3.28
CA LEU A 292 -6.22 -15.58 3.86
C LEU A 292 -6.94 -14.70 2.83
N SER A 293 -6.62 -14.87 1.55
CA SER A 293 -7.12 -14.00 0.48
C SER A 293 -8.58 -14.27 0.15
N LEU A 294 -9.38 -13.21 0.18
CA LEU A 294 -10.75 -13.21 -0.34
C LEU A 294 -10.83 -13.00 -1.85
N ILE A 295 -9.69 -12.86 -2.53
CA ILE A 295 -9.61 -12.56 -3.98
C ILE A 295 -10.06 -13.76 -4.83
N HIS A 296 -10.08 -14.94 -4.25
CA HIS A 296 -10.44 -16.19 -4.92
C HIS A 296 -11.86 -16.71 -4.60
N ILE A 297 -12.71 -15.85 -3.99
CA ILE A 297 -14.11 -16.18 -3.72
C ILE A 297 -14.99 -15.61 -4.84
#